data_a15cebb3bb6bbafed66aedef88132d75
#
_entry.id   a15cebb3bb6bbafed66aedef88132d75
#
_cell.length_a   1.000
_cell.length_b   1.000
_cell.length_c   1.000
_cell.angle_alpha   90.00
_cell.angle_beta   90.00
_cell.angle_gamma   90.00
#
_symmetry.space_group_name_H-M   'P 1'
#
loop_
_entity.id
_entity.type
_entity.pdbx_description
1 polymer ?
#
loop_
_entity_poly.entity_id
_entity_poly.type
_entity_poly.pdbx_seq_one_letter_code
_entity_poly.pdbx_strand_id
1 'polypeptide(L)'
;MSPRSSTPELKERATVVCRQGQRVLLVARTASRWALPGGTIKSDELPLDAACRELREETGLIALELTYVFQFGGLTKLHHVFVADVPVHAKPQPGMEITRCRWFGHFEVNSLPTSVPTLQIVELLYNRSLVSAEDGSAGQITSPSDTPIE
;
A
#
# COMPACT_ATOMS: atom_id res chain seq x y z
N MET A 1 18.25 -28.33 -19.36
CA MET A 1 18.19 -27.71 -19.19
C MET A 1 18.15 -26.96 -18.24
N SER A 2 17.61 -26.28 -18.01
CA SER A 2 17.65 -25.38 -17.10
C SER A 2 17.03 -25.71 -15.90
N PRO A 3 17.65 -25.67 -14.91
CA PRO A 3 17.08 -26.02 -13.70
C PRO A 3 16.22 -25.01 -13.12
N ARG A 4 16.19 -23.90 -13.62
CA ARG A 4 15.39 -22.97 -13.04
C ARG A 4 14.04 -23.36 -13.04
N SER A 5 13.68 -24.26 -13.79
CA SER A 5 12.31 -24.62 -13.81
C SER A 5 11.87 -25.20 -12.49
N SER A 6 12.75 -25.56 -11.63
CA SER A 6 12.31 -26.10 -10.37
C SER A 6 11.93 -25.02 -9.37
N THR A 7 12.15 -23.76 -9.67
CA THR A 7 11.85 -22.68 -8.75
C THR A 7 10.71 -21.86 -9.30
N PRO A 8 9.55 -21.93 -8.70
CA PRO A 8 8.43 -21.16 -9.23
C PRO A 8 8.70 -19.68 -9.06
N GLU A 9 8.31 -18.92 -10.02
CA GLU A 9 8.43 -17.49 -9.95
C GLU A 9 7.26 -16.92 -9.20
N LEU A 10 7.52 -15.90 -8.41
CA LEU A 10 6.43 -15.19 -7.75
C LEU A 10 5.68 -14.36 -8.79
N LYS A 11 4.38 -14.30 -8.65
CA LYS A 11 3.59 -13.40 -9.47
C LYS A 11 3.82 -12.00 -8.98
N GLU A 12 3.90 -11.06 -9.90
CA GLU A 12 4.15 -9.67 -9.55
C GLU A 12 2.87 -8.88 -9.52
N ARG A 13 2.72 -8.07 -8.50
CA ARG A 13 1.56 -7.21 -8.43
C ARG A 13 1.98 -5.82 -7.99
N ALA A 14 1.15 -4.84 -8.35
CA ALA A 14 1.32 -3.47 -7.91
C ALA A 14 0.39 -3.27 -6.72
N THR A 15 0.91 -2.68 -5.66
CA THR A 15 0.15 -2.47 -4.42
C THR A 15 0.32 -1.02 -4.02
N VAL A 16 -0.78 -0.37 -3.63
CA VAL A 16 -0.75 1.06 -3.36
C VAL A 16 -1.16 1.36 -1.93
N VAL A 17 -0.34 2.11 -1.22
CA VAL A 17 -0.70 2.61 0.09
C VAL A 17 -1.17 4.05 -0.09
N CYS A 18 -2.47 4.26 -0.07
CA CYS A 18 -3.05 5.59 -0.15
C CYS A 18 -3.17 6.14 1.24
N ARG A 19 -2.72 7.36 1.45
CA ARG A 19 -2.71 7.97 2.79
C ARG A 19 -3.49 9.27 2.82
N GLN A 20 -4.16 9.49 3.94
CA GLN A 20 -4.67 10.80 4.30
C GLN A 20 -4.22 11.00 5.74
N GLY A 21 -3.12 11.72 5.95
CA GLY A 21 -2.54 11.87 7.28
C GLY A 21 -2.14 10.51 7.84
N GLN A 22 -2.71 10.14 8.97
CA GLN A 22 -2.35 8.89 9.62
C GLN A 22 -3.28 7.74 9.20
N ARG A 23 -4.11 7.95 8.20
CA ARG A 23 -5.04 6.92 7.76
C ARG A 23 -4.61 6.31 6.45
N VAL A 24 -4.92 5.04 6.27
CA VAL A 24 -4.66 4.32 5.02
C VAL A 24 -5.97 3.80 4.46
N LEU A 25 -6.02 3.70 3.15
CA LEU A 25 -7.20 3.21 2.47
C LEU A 25 -7.11 1.70 2.30
N LEU A 26 -8.12 1.01 2.77
CA LEU A 26 -8.22 -0.42 2.53
C LEU A 26 -9.47 -0.71 1.74
N VAL A 27 -9.43 -1.80 0.98
CA VAL A 27 -10.54 -2.24 0.15
C VAL A 27 -10.86 -3.68 0.49
N ALA A 28 -12.07 -4.10 0.18
CA ALA A 28 -12.45 -5.48 0.40
C ALA A 28 -13.48 -5.93 -0.63
N ARG A 29 -13.38 -7.18 -1.00
CA ARG A 29 -14.41 -7.85 -1.78
C ARG A 29 -15.43 -8.41 -0.83
N THR A 30 -16.57 -8.86 -1.36
CA THR A 30 -17.60 -9.45 -0.52
C THR A 30 -17.02 -10.60 0.29
N ALA A 31 -17.27 -10.58 1.58
CA ALA A 31 -16.86 -11.64 2.50
C ALA A 31 -15.34 -11.89 2.49
N SER A 32 -14.57 -10.88 2.16
CA SER A 32 -13.12 -11.03 2.13
C SER A 32 -12.47 -10.15 3.18
N ARG A 33 -11.20 -10.43 3.42
CA ARG A 33 -10.42 -9.60 4.34
C ARG A 33 -10.10 -8.27 3.70
N TRP A 34 -9.78 -7.30 4.51
CA TRP A 34 -9.33 -6.01 4.04
C TRP A 34 -7.94 -6.15 3.41
N ALA A 35 -7.70 -5.39 2.39
CA ALA A 35 -6.42 -5.40 1.69
C ALA A 35 -6.09 -4.02 1.14
N LEU A 36 -4.81 -3.81 0.84
CA LEU A 36 -4.41 -2.61 0.12
C LEU A 36 -4.87 -2.72 -1.33
N PRO A 37 -5.25 -1.61 -1.94
CA PRO A 37 -5.60 -1.64 -3.37
C PRO A 37 -4.44 -2.14 -4.21
N GLY A 38 -4.75 -2.85 -5.28
CA GLY A 38 -3.72 -3.32 -6.17
C GLY A 38 -4.16 -4.55 -6.93
N GLY A 39 -3.26 -5.05 -7.74
CA GLY A 39 -3.54 -6.24 -8.52
C GLY A 39 -2.36 -6.67 -9.35
N THR A 40 -2.58 -7.71 -10.13
CA THR A 40 -1.53 -8.33 -10.96
C THR A 40 -1.05 -7.37 -12.04
N ILE A 41 0.26 -7.31 -12.22
CA ILE A 41 0.85 -6.53 -13.30
C ILE A 41 0.76 -7.38 -14.56
N LYS A 42 0.17 -6.80 -15.61
CA LYS A 42 0.03 -7.52 -16.86
C LYS A 42 1.37 -7.59 -17.58
N SER A 43 1.49 -8.54 -18.51
CA SER A 43 2.78 -8.84 -19.09
C SER A 43 3.43 -7.68 -19.80
N ASP A 44 2.64 -6.77 -20.36
CA ASP A 44 3.22 -5.62 -21.05
C ASP A 44 3.14 -4.36 -20.27
N GLU A 45 2.85 -4.44 -19.00
CA GLU A 45 2.56 -3.27 -18.19
C GLU A 45 3.73 -2.97 -17.28
N LEU A 46 4.04 -1.70 -17.08
CA LEU A 46 5.00 -1.31 -16.06
C LEU A 46 4.32 -1.32 -14.69
N PRO A 47 5.07 -1.55 -13.63
CA PRO A 47 4.45 -1.54 -12.30
C PRO A 47 3.68 -0.26 -11.98
N LEU A 48 4.20 0.90 -12.36
CA LEU A 48 3.48 2.15 -12.09
C LEU A 48 2.16 2.20 -12.83
N ASP A 49 2.14 1.74 -14.08
CA ASP A 49 0.90 1.77 -14.87
C ASP A 49 -0.12 0.81 -14.27
N ALA A 50 0.34 -0.35 -13.80
CA ALA A 50 -0.54 -1.29 -13.14
C ALA A 50 -1.11 -0.69 -11.86
N ALA A 51 -0.27 0.00 -11.10
CA ALA A 51 -0.72 0.63 -9.86
C ALA A 51 -1.81 1.66 -10.15
N CYS A 52 -1.61 2.51 -11.13
CA CYS A 52 -2.60 3.52 -11.49
C CYS A 52 -3.89 2.87 -11.99
N ARG A 53 -3.77 1.85 -12.80
CA ARG A 53 -4.94 1.17 -13.35
C ARG A 53 -5.75 0.49 -12.26
N GLU A 54 -5.07 -0.26 -11.39
CA GLU A 54 -5.79 -0.96 -10.33
C GLU A 54 -6.43 0.01 -9.35
N LEU A 55 -5.73 1.08 -9.03
CA LEU A 55 -6.29 2.07 -8.13
C LEU A 55 -7.55 2.68 -8.71
N ARG A 56 -7.51 3.03 -9.99
CA ARG A 56 -8.69 3.58 -10.65
C ARG A 56 -9.83 2.57 -10.67
N GLU A 57 -9.53 1.32 -10.99
CA GLU A 57 -10.58 0.30 -11.10
C GLU A 57 -11.22 0.00 -9.76
N GLU A 58 -10.42 -0.06 -8.71
CA GLU A 58 -10.93 -0.49 -7.42
C GLU A 58 -11.49 0.63 -6.57
N THR A 59 -10.98 1.85 -6.74
CA THR A 59 -11.37 2.95 -5.88
C THR A 59 -11.83 4.21 -6.61
N GLY A 60 -11.67 4.25 -7.93
CA GLY A 60 -12.01 5.44 -8.68
C GLY A 60 -11.02 6.59 -8.53
N LEU A 61 -9.97 6.43 -7.75
CA LEU A 61 -9.01 7.51 -7.57
C LEU A 61 -8.13 7.63 -8.80
N ILE A 62 -7.95 8.85 -9.29
CA ILE A 62 -7.14 9.13 -10.46
C ILE A 62 -6.32 10.38 -10.22
N ALA A 63 -5.36 10.60 -11.08
CA ALA A 63 -4.57 11.83 -11.06
C ALA A 63 -3.79 12.00 -9.77
N LEU A 64 -3.39 10.90 -9.14
CA LEU A 64 -2.55 10.95 -7.96
C LEU A 64 -1.11 10.69 -8.35
N GLU A 65 -0.20 11.30 -7.61
CA GLU A 65 1.20 11.03 -7.81
C GLU A 65 1.58 9.83 -6.97
N LEU A 66 2.02 8.75 -7.61
CA LEU A 66 2.39 7.54 -6.92
C LEU A 66 3.91 7.43 -6.89
N THR A 67 4.45 7.21 -5.71
CA THR A 67 5.89 7.08 -5.51
C THR A 67 6.22 5.64 -5.16
N TYR A 68 7.16 5.06 -5.91
CA TYR A 68 7.60 3.69 -5.63
C TYR A 68 8.45 3.70 -4.36
N VAL A 69 8.15 2.79 -3.44
CA VAL A 69 8.89 2.80 -2.17
C VAL A 69 9.70 1.54 -1.93
N PHE A 70 9.17 0.36 -2.23
CA PHE A 70 9.96 -0.87 -2.06
C PHE A 70 9.24 -2.06 -2.67
N GLN A 71 9.98 -3.16 -2.76
CA GLN A 71 9.40 -4.45 -3.10
C GLN A 71 9.14 -5.22 -1.83
N PHE A 72 8.06 -5.96 -1.78
CA PHE A 72 7.76 -6.82 -0.65
C PHE A 72 7.45 -8.22 -1.17
N GLY A 73 8.22 -9.22 -0.73
CA GLY A 73 8.00 -10.58 -1.15
C GLY A 73 7.12 -11.32 -0.16
N GLY A 74 5.95 -11.72 -0.61
CA GLY A 74 5.09 -12.58 0.17
C GLY A 74 5.34 -14.03 -0.20
N LEU A 75 4.45 -14.91 0.20
CA LEU A 75 4.63 -16.33 -0.05
C LEU A 75 4.50 -16.65 -1.54
N THR A 76 3.57 -16.01 -2.20
CA THR A 76 3.30 -16.32 -3.61
C THR A 76 3.38 -15.14 -4.53
N LYS A 77 3.59 -13.94 -4.01
CA LYS A 77 3.54 -12.73 -4.81
C LYS A 77 4.66 -11.79 -4.43
N LEU A 78 5.15 -11.09 -5.43
CA LEU A 78 6.08 -10.00 -5.22
C LEU A 78 5.32 -8.70 -5.41
N HIS A 79 5.25 -7.91 -4.37
CA HIS A 79 4.52 -6.65 -4.40
C HIS A 79 5.46 -5.51 -4.72
N HIS A 80 5.13 -4.75 -5.75
CA HIS A 80 5.80 -3.47 -6.00
C HIS A 80 4.94 -2.42 -5.29
N VAL A 81 5.47 -1.81 -4.25
CA VAL A 81 4.67 -0.98 -3.35
C VAL A 81 4.86 0.49 -3.67
N PHE A 82 3.74 1.17 -3.86
CA PHE A 82 3.70 2.61 -4.13
C PHE A 82 2.96 3.30 -3.02
N VAL A 83 3.28 4.56 -2.80
CA VAL A 83 2.59 5.39 -1.82
C VAL A 83 2.00 6.60 -2.54
N ALA A 84 0.80 6.99 -2.15
CA ALA A 84 0.17 8.18 -2.67
C ALA A 84 -0.52 8.93 -1.53
N ASP A 85 -0.32 10.24 -1.47
CA ASP A 85 -1.06 11.06 -0.53
C ASP A 85 -2.31 11.55 -1.22
N VAL A 86 -3.45 11.30 -0.62
CA VAL A 86 -4.74 11.55 -1.24
C VAL A 86 -5.36 12.79 -0.62
N PRO A 87 -5.76 13.78 -1.44
CA PRO A 87 -6.38 14.98 -0.88
C PRO A 87 -7.67 14.61 -0.18
N VAL A 88 -8.02 15.37 0.86
CA VAL A 88 -9.21 15.04 1.63
C VAL A 88 -10.48 15.15 0.82
N HIS A 89 -10.49 15.94 -0.23
CA HIS A 89 -11.71 16.07 -1.03
C HIS A 89 -11.90 14.89 -2.00
N ALA A 90 -10.88 14.10 -2.20
CA ALA A 90 -11.02 12.95 -3.11
C ALA A 90 -11.72 11.83 -2.36
N LYS A 91 -12.77 11.28 -2.95
CA LYS A 91 -13.60 10.29 -2.29
C LYS A 91 -13.51 8.96 -3.01
N PRO A 92 -12.88 7.97 -2.42
CA PRO A 92 -12.84 6.65 -3.07
C PRO A 92 -14.23 6.05 -3.14
N GLN A 93 -14.49 5.33 -4.22
CA GLN A 93 -15.74 4.62 -4.42
C GLN A 93 -15.43 3.21 -4.83
N PRO A 94 -16.06 2.20 -4.23
CA PRO A 94 -15.76 0.82 -4.62
C PRO A 94 -16.10 0.58 -6.09
N GLY A 95 -15.21 -0.10 -6.77
CA GLY A 95 -15.43 -0.44 -8.18
C GLY A 95 -14.94 -1.84 -8.48
N MET A 96 -15.30 -2.34 -9.62
CA MET A 96 -14.98 -3.69 -10.08
C MET A 96 -15.47 -4.71 -9.03
N GLU A 97 -14.61 -5.55 -8.54
CA GLU A 97 -15.02 -6.56 -7.56
C GLU A 97 -14.99 -6.05 -6.14
N ILE A 98 -14.53 -4.83 -5.94
CA ILE A 98 -14.45 -4.27 -4.60
C ILE A 98 -15.84 -3.82 -4.16
N THR A 99 -16.24 -4.21 -2.97
CA THR A 99 -17.54 -3.82 -2.44
C THR A 99 -17.43 -2.81 -1.30
N ARG A 100 -16.25 -2.64 -0.73
CA ARG A 100 -16.06 -1.68 0.36
C ARG A 100 -14.71 -0.99 0.21
N CYS A 101 -14.70 0.31 0.44
CA CYS A 101 -13.48 1.11 0.57
C CYS A 101 -13.61 1.89 1.86
N ARG A 102 -12.57 1.90 2.67
CA ARG A 102 -12.66 2.62 3.94
C ARG A 102 -11.29 3.09 4.40
N TRP A 103 -11.27 4.24 5.03
CA TRP A 103 -10.06 4.77 5.64
C TRP A 103 -9.93 4.25 7.06
N PHE A 104 -8.74 3.78 7.43
CA PHE A 104 -8.46 3.32 8.78
C PHE A 104 -7.19 3.97 9.28
N GLY A 105 -7.11 4.31 10.56
CA GLY A 105 -5.84 4.72 11.13
C GLY A 105 -4.85 3.60 10.94
N HIS A 106 -3.60 3.94 10.58
CA HIS A 106 -2.64 2.88 10.29
C HIS A 106 -2.43 1.97 11.50
N PHE A 107 -2.60 2.55 12.71
CA PHE A 107 -2.41 1.77 13.92
C PHE A 107 -3.58 0.82 14.20
N GLU A 108 -4.68 0.94 13.47
CA GLU A 108 -5.81 0.04 13.66
C GLU A 108 -5.70 -1.20 12.80
N VAL A 109 -4.80 -1.20 11.82
CA VAL A 109 -4.80 -2.24 10.79
C VAL A 109 -4.54 -3.62 11.40
N ASN A 110 -3.70 -3.70 12.42
CA ASN A 110 -3.39 -4.98 13.00
C ASN A 110 -4.55 -5.58 13.80
N SER A 111 -5.60 -4.83 14.04
CA SER A 111 -6.77 -5.38 14.73
C SER A 111 -7.90 -5.72 13.76
N LEU A 112 -7.66 -5.56 12.46
CA LEU A 112 -8.67 -5.85 11.46
C LEU A 112 -8.38 -7.19 10.80
N PRO A 113 -9.41 -7.83 10.25
CA PRO A 113 -9.15 -9.02 9.44
C PRO A 113 -8.55 -8.58 8.09
N THR A 114 -7.24 -8.56 8.01
CA THR A 114 -6.54 -8.13 6.81
C THR A 114 -5.77 -9.28 6.22
N SER A 115 -5.43 -9.16 4.94
CA SER A 115 -4.50 -10.11 4.35
C SER A 115 -3.14 -9.91 4.99
N VAL A 116 -2.35 -10.97 5.05
CA VAL A 116 -1.04 -10.90 5.69
C VAL A 116 -0.14 -9.87 5.04
N PRO A 117 -0.03 -9.82 3.70
CA PRO A 117 0.82 -8.79 3.10
C PRO A 117 0.38 -7.38 3.44
N THR A 118 -0.93 -7.15 3.55
CA THR A 118 -1.43 -5.81 3.87
C THR A 118 -0.88 -5.33 5.20
N LEU A 119 -1.00 -6.15 6.23
CA LEU A 119 -0.52 -5.75 7.54
C LEU A 119 0.98 -5.52 7.52
N GLN A 120 1.72 -6.43 6.89
CA GLN A 120 3.17 -6.32 6.89
C GLN A 120 3.65 -5.11 6.11
N ILE A 121 3.02 -4.81 4.97
CA ILE A 121 3.42 -3.67 4.16
C ILE A 121 3.14 -2.37 4.92
N VAL A 122 1.97 -2.26 5.55
CA VAL A 122 1.62 -1.06 6.29
C VAL A 122 2.62 -0.87 7.45
N GLU A 123 2.94 -1.93 8.14
CA GLU A 123 3.88 -1.84 9.24
C GLU A 123 5.26 -1.42 8.77
N LEU A 124 5.73 -1.99 7.66
CA LEU A 124 7.03 -1.62 7.14
C LEU A 124 7.07 -0.16 6.75
N LEU A 125 6.03 0.32 6.11
CA LEU A 125 6.02 1.70 5.67
C LEU A 125 6.09 2.66 6.85
N TYR A 126 5.29 2.45 7.86
CA TYR A 126 5.25 3.37 8.98
C TYR A 126 6.44 3.20 9.92
N ASN A 127 6.96 2.00 10.05
CA ASN A 127 8.17 1.80 10.84
C ASN A 127 9.37 2.43 10.17
N ARG A 128 9.46 2.35 8.83
CA ARG A 128 10.55 2.99 8.14
C ARG A 128 10.49 4.49 8.32
N SER A 129 9.31 5.06 8.29
CA SER A 129 9.16 6.48 8.52
C SER A 129 9.62 6.86 9.92
N LEU A 130 9.30 6.06 10.89
CA LEU A 130 9.72 6.33 12.24
C LEU A 130 11.23 6.23 12.39
N VAL A 131 11.83 5.23 11.81
CA VAL A 131 13.25 5.07 11.88
C VAL A 131 13.95 6.24 11.20
N SER A 132 13.46 6.65 10.07
CA SER A 132 14.04 7.80 9.38
C SER A 132 13.93 9.04 10.22
N ALA A 133 12.84 9.22 10.88
CA ALA A 133 12.65 10.39 11.70
C ALA A 133 13.59 10.35 12.88
N GLU A 134 13.80 9.23 13.47
CA GLU A 134 14.70 9.11 14.57
C GLU A 134 16.11 9.38 14.15
N ASP A 135 16.51 8.87 13.02
CA ASP A 135 17.83 9.15 12.54
C ASP A 135 17.99 10.60 12.26
N GLY A 136 17.02 11.18 11.68
CA GLY A 136 17.13 12.56 11.37
C GLY A 136 17.21 13.37 12.57
N SER A 137 16.56 12.96 13.59
CA SER A 137 16.52 13.77 14.71
C SER A 137 17.71 13.55 15.50
N ALA A 138 18.48 12.65 15.14
CA ALA A 138 19.54 12.48 15.90
C ALA A 138 20.08 13.75 16.08
N GLY A 139 19.83 14.48 15.37
CA GLY A 139 20.23 15.63 15.55
C GLY A 139 19.34 16.53 15.99
N GLN A 140 18.38 16.51 15.88
CA GLN A 140 17.55 17.48 16.16
C GLN A 140 16.61 17.30 16.82
N ILE A 141 16.29 16.95 17.20
CA ILE A 141 15.31 16.83 17.79
C ILE A 141 14.62 17.52 18.02
N THR A 142 14.30 17.79 17.86
CA THR A 142 13.69 18.33 17.93
C THR A 142 12.85 18.73 18.40
N SER A 143 12.45 19.05 18.19
CA SER A 143 11.53 19.58 18.60
C SER A 143 10.56 18.85 18.82
N PRO A 144 10.19 18.80 19.73
CA PRO A 144 9.12 18.10 20.08
C PRO A 144 7.98 18.54 19.45
N SER A 145 7.94 19.68 19.25
CA SER A 145 6.76 20.10 18.74
C SER A 145 6.49 19.47 17.52
N ASP A 146 7.43 19.04 17.00
CA ASP A 146 7.14 18.52 15.85
C ASP A 146 6.51 17.38 15.90
N THR A 147 6.37 16.96 16.72
CA THR A 147 5.79 15.86 16.71
C THR A 147 4.69 15.76 16.61
N PRO A 148 4.11 15.78 16.42
CA PRO A 148 3.11 15.57 16.38
C PRO A 148 2.35 15.14 16.05
N ILE A 149 2.06 14.99 16.24
CA ILE A 149 1.35 14.72 16.19
C ILE A 149 0.71 14.59 15.78
N GLU A 150 0.49 14.46 15.64
CA GLU A 150 -0.09 14.38 15.28
C GLU A 150 -0.52 14.01 14.94
#